data_6e51ea95e2ef9b2b2ef7eb3e9e69fd20
#
_entry.id   6e51ea95e2ef9b2b2ef7eb3e9e69fd20
#
_cell.length_a   1.000
_cell.length_b   1.000
_cell.length_c   1.000
_cell.angle_alpha   90.00
_cell.angle_beta   90.00
_cell.angle_gamma   90.00
#
_symmetry.space_group_name_H-M   'P 1'
#
loop_
_entity.id
_entity.type
_entity.pdbx_description
1 polymer ?
#
loop_
_entity_poly.entity_id
_entity_poly.type
_entity_poly.pdbx_seq_one_letter_code
_entity_poly.pdbx_strand_id
1 'polypeptide(L)'
;METLHVGIGTTSGALTVFPVWGEHVGTRGYSVDAKAAVVGEQPGPAVSTLMASNPGTRPLLMLEGQILEGGWQNRVVGRSVLVPAQGSMDLDVLCVEAGRWSGGDGHRWDGQRASLRVRGALRTEQDQQGEVWRRVGEYETRYGVNASASFTEHANRAVVDVDRLVSGFRPLPGQVGVVVGIAGQPVLAEVFDDPRTLASQFDSIIRAAALDAVGQQEEATPSRRARRFVERLSRVERRAVAPAGVGTTLAGADEHAQVAALTWRRRDVHLVATKPAARAQPGREPLIGGAGQRG
;
A
#
# COMPACT_ATOMS: atom_id res chain seq x y z
N MET A 1 7.48 -7.44 18.69
CA MET A 1 7.96 -6.42 17.74
C MET A 1 9.15 -5.76 18.39
N GLU A 2 10.29 -5.77 17.74
CA GLU A 2 11.52 -5.14 18.19
C GLU A 2 11.33 -3.62 18.31
N THR A 3 12.19 -2.95 19.09
CA THR A 3 12.06 -1.52 19.34
C THR A 3 12.36 -0.74 18.06
N LEU A 4 11.37 -0.02 17.54
CA LEU A 4 11.50 0.86 16.38
C LEU A 4 11.79 2.31 16.81
N HIS A 5 12.78 2.94 16.19
CA HIS A 5 13.19 4.31 16.46
C HIS A 5 12.77 5.21 15.29
N VAL A 6 11.93 6.20 15.57
CA VAL A 6 11.47 7.20 14.59
C VAL A 6 12.34 8.45 14.67
N GLY A 7 13.02 8.78 13.58
CA GLY A 7 13.87 9.95 13.46
C GLY A 7 13.13 11.25 13.23
N ILE A 8 13.88 12.28 12.84
CA ILE A 8 13.33 13.59 12.47
C ILE A 8 12.76 13.49 11.06
N GLY A 9 11.54 14.01 10.87
CA GLY A 9 10.88 14.01 9.58
C GLY A 9 11.37 15.13 8.67
N THR A 10 11.37 14.84 7.37
CA THR A 10 11.54 15.82 6.30
C THR A 10 10.17 16.11 5.69
N THR A 11 9.85 17.38 5.41
CA THR A 11 8.55 17.79 4.87
C THR A 11 8.71 18.42 3.50
N SER A 12 7.80 18.09 2.59
CA SER A 12 7.63 18.74 1.28
C SER A 12 6.12 18.89 1.02
N GLY A 13 5.63 20.13 0.96
CA GLY A 13 4.20 20.43 0.89
C GLY A 13 3.43 19.77 2.04
N ALA A 14 2.38 19.03 1.71
CA ALA A 14 1.58 18.30 2.69
C ALA A 14 2.23 16.97 3.17
N LEU A 15 3.30 16.50 2.51
CA LEU A 15 3.94 15.23 2.77
C LEU A 15 5.08 15.36 3.78
N THR A 16 5.07 14.55 4.85
CA THR A 16 6.18 14.43 5.81
C THR A 16 6.63 12.97 5.88
N VAL A 17 7.93 12.72 5.72
CA VAL A 17 8.51 11.38 5.78
C VAL A 17 9.48 11.30 6.95
N PHE A 18 9.27 10.33 7.84
CA PHE A 18 10.12 10.06 8.99
C PHE A 18 10.88 8.77 8.75
N PRO A 19 12.20 8.76 8.84
CA PRO A 19 12.98 7.53 8.78
C PRO A 19 12.76 6.70 10.05
N VAL A 20 12.75 5.37 9.87
CA VAL A 20 12.63 4.40 10.96
C VAL A 20 13.81 3.47 10.96
N TRP A 21 14.45 3.32 12.12
CA TRP A 21 15.50 2.34 12.38
C TRP A 21 15.00 1.27 13.36
N GLY A 22 15.56 0.10 13.28
CA GLY A 22 15.27 -1.04 14.14
C GLY A 22 16.35 -2.10 13.99
N GLU A 23 16.24 -3.18 14.74
CA GLU A 23 17.07 -4.34 14.54
C GLU A 23 16.84 -4.90 13.13
N HIS A 24 17.90 -5.36 12.50
CA HIS A 24 17.84 -5.96 11.17
C HIS A 24 18.73 -7.20 11.10
N VAL A 25 18.38 -8.08 10.19
CA VAL A 25 19.13 -9.29 9.98
C VAL A 25 20.32 -9.04 9.08
N GLY A 26 21.46 -9.66 9.40
CA GLY A 26 22.67 -9.55 8.58
C GLY A 26 22.53 -10.16 7.19
N THR A 27 21.68 -11.16 7.02
CA THR A 27 21.47 -11.86 5.75
C THR A 27 20.01 -11.91 5.36
N ARG A 28 19.66 -11.22 4.28
CA ARG A 28 18.37 -11.31 3.62
C ARG A 28 18.28 -12.63 2.85
N GLY A 29 17.37 -13.51 3.23
CA GLY A 29 17.22 -14.85 2.64
C GLY A 29 16.28 -14.91 1.43
N TYR A 30 15.79 -13.78 0.92
CA TYR A 30 14.84 -13.66 -0.19
C TYR A 30 15.29 -12.62 -1.24
N SER A 31 14.70 -12.67 -2.43
CA SER A 31 14.86 -11.68 -3.49
C SER A 31 13.77 -10.60 -3.36
N VAL A 32 14.07 -9.38 -3.80
CA VAL A 32 13.11 -8.25 -3.91
C VAL A 32 12.91 -7.79 -5.36
N ASP A 33 13.56 -8.45 -6.30
CA ASP A 33 13.42 -8.14 -7.72
C ASP A 33 12.11 -8.70 -8.27
N ALA A 34 11.01 -8.02 -7.99
CA ALA A 34 9.70 -8.43 -8.45
C ALA A 34 9.56 -8.41 -10.01
N LYS A 35 10.49 -7.75 -10.73
CA LYS A 35 10.55 -7.83 -12.20
C LYS A 35 10.97 -9.21 -12.69
N ALA A 36 11.63 -10.00 -11.85
CA ALA A 36 12.00 -11.38 -12.16
C ALA A 36 10.82 -12.36 -12.05
N ALA A 37 9.69 -11.96 -11.46
CA ALA A 37 8.49 -12.79 -11.42
C ALA A 37 7.87 -12.93 -12.81
N VAL A 38 7.43 -14.13 -13.13
CA VAL A 38 6.53 -14.37 -14.27
C VAL A 38 5.11 -14.38 -13.70
N VAL A 39 4.32 -13.36 -14.05
CA VAL A 39 2.95 -13.23 -13.56
C VAL A 39 2.00 -13.26 -14.75
N GLY A 40 0.97 -14.09 -14.67
CA GLY A 40 0.02 -14.28 -15.75
C GLY A 40 -1.38 -14.63 -15.27
N GLU A 41 -2.32 -14.54 -16.20
CA GLU A 41 -3.69 -15.00 -16.01
C GLU A 41 -3.71 -16.53 -15.83
N GLN A 42 -4.67 -17.01 -15.06
CA GLN A 42 -4.93 -18.46 -14.96
C GLN A 42 -5.76 -18.96 -16.15
N PRO A 43 -5.75 -20.27 -16.44
CA PRO A 43 -6.72 -20.85 -17.35
C PRO A 43 -8.15 -20.59 -16.83
N GLY A 44 -8.91 -19.72 -17.54
CA GLY A 44 -10.18 -19.21 -17.04
C GLY A 44 -9.95 -17.96 -16.15
N PRO A 45 -9.66 -16.79 -16.78
CA PRO A 45 -9.28 -15.56 -16.07
C PRO A 45 -10.26 -15.17 -14.96
N ALA A 46 -9.71 -14.84 -13.80
CA ALA A 46 -10.46 -14.38 -12.64
C ALA A 46 -10.00 -12.99 -12.21
N VAL A 47 -10.95 -12.13 -11.79
CA VAL A 47 -10.63 -10.77 -11.35
C VAL A 47 -9.73 -10.76 -10.11
N SER A 48 -9.83 -11.78 -9.26
CA SER A 48 -9.22 -11.80 -7.92
C SER A 48 -7.92 -12.60 -7.82
N THR A 49 -7.48 -13.28 -8.89
CA THR A 49 -6.33 -14.20 -8.80
C THR A 49 -5.50 -14.19 -10.06
N LEU A 50 -4.18 -14.12 -9.90
CA LEU A 50 -3.18 -14.35 -10.95
C LEU A 50 -2.25 -15.49 -10.52
N MET A 51 -1.55 -16.10 -11.47
CA MET A 51 -0.47 -17.03 -11.20
C MET A 51 0.86 -16.27 -11.12
N ALA A 52 1.57 -16.37 -10.02
CA ALA A 52 2.92 -15.84 -9.87
C ALA A 52 3.94 -16.97 -9.81
N SER A 53 4.93 -16.96 -10.70
CA SER A 53 6.03 -17.92 -10.78
C SER A 53 7.35 -17.23 -10.52
N ASN A 54 8.20 -17.85 -9.70
CA ASN A 54 9.53 -17.37 -9.36
C ASN A 54 10.59 -18.36 -9.90
N PRO A 55 11.27 -18.03 -11.00
CA PRO A 55 12.34 -18.87 -11.54
C PRO A 55 13.63 -18.80 -10.74
N GLY A 56 13.74 -17.89 -9.78
CA GLY A 56 14.94 -17.68 -8.96
C GLY A 56 15.16 -18.76 -7.91
N THR A 57 16.37 -18.82 -7.36
CA THR A 57 16.80 -19.80 -6.35
C THR A 57 16.51 -19.39 -4.90
N ARG A 58 15.94 -18.21 -4.68
CA ARG A 58 15.49 -17.70 -3.38
C ARG A 58 14.03 -17.31 -3.44
N PRO A 59 13.26 -17.41 -2.34
CA PRO A 59 11.91 -16.89 -2.31
C PRO A 59 11.88 -15.43 -2.79
N LEU A 60 10.84 -15.04 -3.51
CA LEU A 60 10.67 -13.71 -4.08
C LEU A 60 9.60 -12.93 -3.31
N LEU A 61 9.98 -11.78 -2.78
CA LEU A 61 9.05 -10.88 -2.10
C LEU A 61 8.24 -10.09 -3.13
N MET A 62 6.92 -10.26 -3.09
CA MET A 62 5.96 -9.37 -3.75
C MET A 62 5.17 -8.64 -2.68
N LEU A 63 5.01 -7.32 -2.83
CA LEU A 63 4.46 -6.46 -1.80
C LEU A 63 3.01 -6.06 -2.08
N GLU A 64 2.21 -5.99 -1.03
CA GLU A 64 0.91 -5.35 -1.05
C GLU A 64 0.97 -3.99 -1.73
N GLY A 65 0.03 -3.74 -2.61
CA GLY A 65 -0.06 -2.46 -3.32
C GLY A 65 0.80 -2.37 -4.59
N GLN A 66 1.66 -3.33 -4.91
CA GLN A 66 2.34 -3.34 -6.22
C GLN A 66 1.32 -3.40 -7.35
N ILE A 67 1.48 -2.52 -8.34
CA ILE A 67 0.64 -2.50 -9.55
C ILE A 67 1.26 -3.44 -10.58
N LEU A 68 0.49 -4.39 -11.01
CA LEU A 68 0.82 -5.34 -12.08
C LEU A 68 0.10 -4.89 -13.35
N GLU A 69 0.87 -4.33 -14.27
CA GLU A 69 0.34 -3.80 -15.53
C GLU A 69 0.33 -4.86 -16.63
N GLY A 70 -0.69 -4.82 -17.44
CA GLY A 70 -0.87 -5.75 -18.57
C GLY A 70 -2.07 -6.67 -18.37
N GLY A 71 -1.96 -7.91 -18.86
CA GLY A 71 -3.03 -8.87 -18.80
C GLY A 71 -4.35 -8.33 -19.36
N TRP A 72 -5.44 -8.87 -18.89
CA TRP A 72 -6.78 -8.42 -19.26
C TRP A 72 -7.17 -7.10 -18.60
N GLN A 73 -6.59 -6.81 -17.44
CA GLN A 73 -6.75 -5.55 -16.68
C GLN A 73 -5.52 -5.34 -15.81
N ASN A 74 -5.19 -4.10 -15.48
CA ASN A 74 -4.20 -3.81 -14.46
C ASN A 74 -4.69 -4.28 -13.08
N ARG A 75 -3.78 -4.89 -12.30
CA ARG A 75 -4.07 -5.44 -10.99
C ARG A 75 -3.24 -4.78 -9.90
N VAL A 76 -3.74 -4.81 -8.69
CA VAL A 76 -2.97 -4.50 -7.48
C VAL A 76 -2.81 -5.75 -6.63
N VAL A 77 -1.60 -6.00 -6.14
CA VAL A 77 -1.31 -7.10 -5.21
C VAL A 77 -2.04 -6.84 -3.88
N GLY A 78 -2.91 -7.75 -3.49
CA GLY A 78 -3.82 -7.59 -2.34
C GLY A 78 -3.13 -7.72 -0.99
N ARG A 79 -2.04 -8.52 -0.91
CA ARG A 79 -1.23 -8.72 0.30
C ARG A 79 0.20 -9.11 -0.05
N SER A 80 1.13 -8.81 0.86
CA SER A 80 2.53 -9.21 0.67
C SER A 80 2.71 -10.71 0.79
N VAL A 81 3.48 -11.30 -0.12
CA VAL A 81 3.76 -12.74 -0.18
C VAL A 81 5.23 -13.02 -0.46
N LEU A 82 5.68 -14.24 -0.12
CA LEU A 82 6.98 -14.79 -0.55
C LEU A 82 6.72 -15.95 -1.51
N VAL A 83 6.85 -15.71 -2.81
CA VAL A 83 6.71 -16.73 -3.85
C VAL A 83 7.85 -17.74 -3.68
N PRO A 84 7.58 -19.05 -3.61
CA PRO A 84 8.60 -20.08 -3.42
C PRO A 84 9.72 -19.98 -4.47
N ALA A 85 10.96 -20.31 -4.08
CA ALA A 85 12.05 -20.46 -5.03
C ALA A 85 11.73 -21.58 -6.03
N GLN A 86 11.97 -21.33 -7.32
CA GLN A 86 11.70 -22.27 -8.41
C GLN A 86 10.27 -22.85 -8.36
N GLY A 87 9.31 -22.05 -7.92
CA GLY A 87 7.93 -22.45 -7.71
C GLY A 87 6.92 -21.39 -8.13
N SER A 88 5.66 -21.77 -8.05
CA SER A 88 4.53 -20.92 -8.39
C SER A 88 3.48 -20.94 -7.29
N MET A 89 2.66 -19.91 -7.25
CA MET A 89 1.51 -19.80 -6.35
C MET A 89 0.43 -18.91 -6.92
N ASP A 90 -0.77 -19.06 -6.42
CA ASP A 90 -1.85 -18.12 -6.63
C ASP A 90 -1.55 -16.81 -5.89
N LEU A 91 -1.68 -15.71 -6.61
CA LEU A 91 -1.48 -14.36 -6.10
C LEU A 91 -2.83 -13.67 -6.00
N ASP A 92 -3.23 -13.31 -4.79
CA ASP A 92 -4.44 -12.52 -4.57
C ASP A 92 -4.23 -11.10 -5.09
N VAL A 93 -5.11 -10.68 -5.97
CA VAL A 93 -5.08 -9.36 -6.60
C VAL A 93 -6.47 -8.76 -6.65
N LEU A 94 -6.52 -7.44 -6.86
CA LEU A 94 -7.76 -6.74 -7.19
C LEU A 94 -7.55 -5.93 -8.47
N CYS A 95 -8.63 -5.72 -9.20
CA CYS A 95 -8.61 -4.91 -10.41
C CYS A 95 -8.54 -3.41 -10.06
N VAL A 96 -7.65 -2.69 -10.73
CA VAL A 96 -7.53 -1.23 -10.63
C VAL A 96 -7.84 -0.52 -11.96
N GLU A 97 -8.55 -1.20 -12.86
CA GLU A 97 -8.92 -0.74 -14.19
C GLU A 97 -10.29 -1.32 -14.59
N ALA A 98 -11.37 -0.66 -14.21
CA ALA A 98 -12.72 -1.22 -14.33
C ALA A 98 -13.22 -1.35 -15.78
N GLY A 99 -12.76 -0.49 -16.70
CA GLY A 99 -13.32 -0.38 -18.05
C GLY A 99 -12.63 -1.25 -19.11
N ARG A 100 -11.61 -2.07 -18.79
CA ARG A 100 -10.94 -2.96 -19.72
C ARG A 100 -11.08 -4.41 -19.28
N TRP A 101 -11.41 -5.29 -20.24
CA TRP A 101 -11.45 -6.74 -20.04
C TRP A 101 -10.95 -7.42 -21.31
N SER A 102 -9.72 -7.07 -21.72
CA SER A 102 -9.05 -7.64 -22.90
C SER A 102 -7.56 -7.34 -22.84
N GLY A 103 -6.74 -8.21 -23.42
CA GLY A 103 -5.29 -8.04 -23.48
C GLY A 103 -4.58 -9.38 -23.62
N GLY A 104 -3.28 -9.37 -23.41
CA GLY A 104 -2.46 -10.59 -23.33
C GLY A 104 -2.57 -11.25 -21.95
N ASP A 105 -1.85 -12.36 -21.75
CA ASP A 105 -1.93 -13.12 -20.50
C ASP A 105 -0.90 -12.68 -19.45
N GLY A 106 0.10 -11.88 -19.85
CA GLY A 106 1.23 -11.53 -18.97
C GLY A 106 1.05 -10.20 -18.27
N HIS A 107 1.52 -10.15 -17.03
CA HIS A 107 1.58 -8.95 -16.21
C HIS A 107 3.02 -8.62 -15.81
N ARG A 108 3.35 -7.35 -15.64
CA ARG A 108 4.66 -6.91 -15.17
C ARG A 108 4.53 -5.85 -14.08
N TRP A 109 5.53 -5.76 -13.22
CA TRP A 109 5.69 -4.68 -12.27
C TRP A 109 6.79 -3.72 -12.73
N ASP A 110 6.44 -2.45 -12.93
CA ASP A 110 7.36 -1.40 -13.40
C ASP A 110 7.77 -0.41 -12.30
N GLY A 111 7.59 -0.78 -11.03
CA GLY A 111 7.96 0.05 -9.89
C GLY A 111 6.80 0.84 -9.29
N GLN A 112 5.61 0.84 -9.90
CA GLN A 112 4.47 1.59 -9.40
C GLN A 112 3.77 0.84 -8.25
N ARG A 113 3.29 1.61 -7.27
CA ARG A 113 2.44 1.12 -6.18
C ARG A 113 1.13 1.91 -6.11
N ALA A 114 0.09 1.24 -5.70
CA ALA A 114 -1.19 1.86 -5.40
C ALA A 114 -1.04 2.87 -4.26
N SER A 115 -1.73 3.99 -4.35
CA SER A 115 -1.77 5.00 -3.31
C SER A 115 -2.30 4.45 -1.98
N LEU A 116 -2.08 5.16 -0.88
CA LEU A 116 -2.58 4.76 0.43
C LEU A 116 -4.11 4.68 0.46
N ARG A 117 -4.77 5.55 -0.28
CA ARG A 117 -6.22 5.57 -0.48
C ARG A 117 -6.71 4.24 -1.07
N VAL A 118 -6.12 3.80 -2.19
CA VAL A 118 -6.47 2.53 -2.84
C VAL A 118 -6.07 1.35 -1.96
N ARG A 119 -4.88 1.35 -1.36
CA ARG A 119 -4.42 0.31 -0.42
C ARG A 119 -5.33 0.16 0.80
N GLY A 120 -5.95 1.23 1.27
CA GLY A 120 -6.94 1.17 2.34
C GLY A 120 -8.14 0.28 2.00
N ALA A 121 -8.52 0.18 0.71
CA ALA A 121 -9.59 -0.71 0.26
C ALA A 121 -9.21 -2.20 0.34
N LEU A 122 -7.91 -2.53 0.25
CA LEU A 122 -7.43 -3.92 0.35
C LEU A 122 -7.68 -4.57 1.72
N ARG A 123 -8.10 -3.78 2.71
CA ARG A 123 -8.36 -4.21 4.09
C ARG A 123 -9.81 -4.11 4.50
N THR A 124 -10.72 -3.81 3.57
CA THR A 124 -12.16 -3.85 3.84
C THR A 124 -12.64 -5.31 3.89
N GLU A 125 -13.58 -5.59 4.78
CA GLU A 125 -14.08 -6.97 4.96
C GLU A 125 -15.17 -7.33 3.93
N GLN A 126 -15.84 -6.33 3.37
CA GLN A 126 -16.94 -6.51 2.42
C GLN A 126 -16.64 -5.75 1.13
N ASP A 127 -16.97 -6.34 -0.01
CA ASP A 127 -16.86 -5.76 -1.35
C ASP A 127 -15.55 -5.00 -1.61
N GLN A 128 -14.43 -5.66 -1.38
CA GLN A 128 -13.10 -5.07 -1.60
C GLN A 128 -12.94 -4.52 -3.03
N GLN A 129 -13.46 -5.25 -4.02
CA GLN A 129 -13.33 -4.85 -5.42
C GLN A 129 -14.13 -3.57 -5.72
N GLY A 130 -15.36 -3.46 -5.26
CA GLY A 130 -16.17 -2.25 -5.41
C GLY A 130 -15.53 -1.06 -4.69
N GLU A 131 -14.98 -1.28 -3.49
CA GLU A 131 -14.30 -0.22 -2.75
C GLU A 131 -13.01 0.25 -3.45
N VAL A 132 -12.23 -0.66 -4.06
CA VAL A 132 -11.07 -0.28 -4.90
C VAL A 132 -11.52 0.62 -6.05
N TRP A 133 -12.54 0.21 -6.82
CA TRP A 133 -13.03 1.00 -7.94
C TRP A 133 -13.58 2.36 -7.51
N ARG A 134 -14.32 2.39 -6.40
CA ARG A 134 -14.81 3.65 -5.83
C ARG A 134 -13.66 4.61 -5.51
N ARG A 135 -12.58 4.11 -4.91
CA ARG A 135 -11.41 4.94 -4.56
C ARG A 135 -10.56 5.33 -5.77
N VAL A 136 -10.51 4.50 -6.79
CA VAL A 136 -9.90 4.88 -8.08
C VAL A 136 -10.70 6.01 -8.72
N GLY A 137 -12.04 5.92 -8.72
CA GLY A 137 -12.92 6.97 -9.25
C GLY A 137 -12.78 8.32 -8.54
N GLU A 138 -12.38 8.37 -7.28
CA GLU A 138 -12.15 9.64 -6.56
C GLU A 138 -11.04 10.50 -7.20
N TYR A 139 -10.11 9.91 -7.95
CA TYR A 139 -9.08 10.64 -8.69
C TYR A 139 -9.61 11.39 -9.91
N GLU A 140 -10.78 11.01 -10.44
CA GLU A 140 -11.41 11.67 -11.59
C GLU A 140 -11.71 13.15 -11.32
N THR A 141 -12.07 13.49 -10.10
CA THR A 141 -12.32 14.88 -9.70
C THR A 141 -11.10 15.78 -9.93
N ARG A 142 -9.89 15.24 -9.78
CA ARG A 142 -8.64 16.00 -9.93
C ARG A 142 -8.00 15.84 -11.30
N TYR A 143 -7.97 14.62 -11.80
CA TYR A 143 -7.21 14.26 -13.00
C TYR A 143 -8.09 14.00 -14.22
N GLY A 144 -9.41 14.17 -14.08
CA GLY A 144 -10.39 13.92 -15.12
C GLY A 144 -10.64 12.43 -15.36
N VAL A 145 -11.74 12.14 -16.06
CA VAL A 145 -12.13 10.78 -16.44
C VAL A 145 -11.12 10.19 -17.42
N ASN A 146 -10.87 8.89 -17.34
CA ASN A 146 -10.12 8.14 -18.35
C ASN A 146 -10.95 6.96 -18.89
N ALA A 147 -10.65 6.53 -20.11
CA ALA A 147 -11.50 5.60 -20.88
C ALA A 147 -11.69 4.24 -20.20
N SER A 148 -10.71 3.76 -19.46
CA SER A 148 -10.74 2.45 -18.80
C SER A 148 -10.93 2.53 -17.29
N ALA A 149 -11.18 3.72 -16.73
CA ALA A 149 -11.22 3.97 -15.28
C ALA A 149 -9.98 3.38 -14.59
N SER A 150 -8.80 3.66 -15.15
CA SER A 150 -7.52 3.10 -14.73
C SER A 150 -6.85 3.95 -13.66
N PHE A 151 -6.46 3.32 -12.55
CA PHE A 151 -5.60 3.95 -11.54
C PHE A 151 -4.25 4.38 -12.11
N THR A 152 -3.63 3.53 -12.95
CA THR A 152 -2.32 3.79 -13.56
C THR A 152 -2.35 5.07 -14.39
N GLU A 153 -3.42 5.30 -15.15
CA GLU A 153 -3.56 6.50 -15.95
C GLU A 153 -3.69 7.76 -15.08
N HIS A 154 -4.46 7.69 -13.97
CA HIS A 154 -4.52 8.79 -13.01
C HIS A 154 -3.15 9.09 -12.37
N ALA A 155 -2.40 8.05 -11.98
CA ALA A 155 -1.07 8.20 -11.43
C ALA A 155 -0.08 8.82 -12.43
N ASN A 156 -0.18 8.46 -13.71
CA ASN A 156 0.64 9.02 -14.79
C ASN A 156 0.31 10.51 -15.03
N ARG A 157 -0.97 10.89 -14.96
CA ARG A 157 -1.37 12.31 -15.05
C ARG A 157 -0.86 13.14 -13.88
N ALA A 158 -0.65 12.52 -12.72
CA ALA A 158 -0.16 13.16 -11.51
C ALA A 158 1.38 13.25 -11.44
N VAL A 159 2.13 12.65 -12.37
CA VAL A 159 3.57 12.43 -12.25
C VAL A 159 4.35 13.70 -11.95
N VAL A 160 4.03 14.83 -12.58
CA VAL A 160 4.75 16.11 -12.38
C VAL A 160 4.56 16.64 -10.95
N ASP A 161 3.35 16.56 -10.41
CA ASP A 161 3.06 17.00 -9.05
C ASP A 161 3.70 16.09 -8.02
N VAL A 162 3.65 14.77 -8.26
CA VAL A 162 4.31 13.76 -7.42
C VAL A 162 5.83 13.99 -7.45
N ASP A 163 6.45 14.16 -8.61
CA ASP A 163 7.90 14.39 -8.74
C ASP A 163 8.36 15.61 -7.94
N ARG A 164 7.58 16.70 -7.97
CA ARG A 164 7.85 17.90 -7.19
C ARG A 164 7.86 17.61 -5.69
N LEU A 165 6.89 16.85 -5.20
CA LEU A 165 6.79 16.50 -3.78
C LEU A 165 7.92 15.57 -3.32
N VAL A 166 8.33 14.61 -4.16
CA VAL A 166 9.26 13.55 -3.73
C VAL A 166 10.74 13.86 -3.95
N SER A 167 11.06 14.92 -4.69
CA SER A 167 12.43 15.21 -5.17
C SER A 167 13.50 15.29 -4.06
N GLY A 168 13.10 15.67 -2.84
CA GLY A 168 13.99 15.83 -1.67
C GLY A 168 14.16 14.58 -0.80
N PHE A 169 13.38 13.52 -1.01
CA PHE A 169 13.43 12.34 -0.15
C PHE A 169 14.43 11.29 -0.66
N ARG A 170 15.21 10.74 0.27
CA ARG A 170 16.17 9.66 0.00
C ARG A 170 16.20 8.71 1.20
N PRO A 171 16.43 7.41 1.00
CA PRO A 171 16.64 6.49 2.12
C PRO A 171 17.97 6.80 2.81
N LEU A 172 17.99 6.69 4.13
CA LEU A 172 19.19 6.91 4.95
C LEU A 172 19.90 5.59 5.26
N PRO A 173 21.22 5.61 5.54
CA PRO A 173 21.97 4.41 5.89
C PRO A 173 21.36 3.69 7.11
N GLY A 174 21.19 2.37 7.00
CA GLY A 174 20.63 1.52 8.07
C GLY A 174 19.14 1.69 8.34
N GLN A 175 18.45 2.56 7.61
CA GLN A 175 17.01 2.75 7.71
C GLN A 175 16.26 1.48 7.26
N VAL A 176 15.34 0.98 8.10
CA VAL A 176 14.54 -0.23 7.83
C VAL A 176 13.09 0.08 7.49
N GLY A 177 12.62 1.30 7.71
CA GLY A 177 11.23 1.67 7.46
C GLY A 177 11.01 3.16 7.34
N VAL A 178 9.75 3.52 7.09
CA VAL A 178 9.26 4.89 7.04
C VAL A 178 7.97 5.04 7.84
N VAL A 179 7.77 6.21 8.44
CA VAL A 179 6.44 6.70 8.77
C VAL A 179 6.13 7.85 7.82
N VAL A 180 4.98 7.79 7.17
CA VAL A 180 4.51 8.85 6.29
C VAL A 180 3.38 9.59 6.97
N GLY A 181 3.47 10.92 6.93
CA GLY A 181 2.42 11.82 7.34
C GLY A 181 1.90 12.66 6.17
N ILE A 182 0.60 12.90 6.14
CA ILE A 182 -0.06 13.78 5.17
C ILE A 182 -0.92 14.77 5.92
N ALA A 183 -0.81 16.06 5.58
CA ALA A 183 -1.59 17.15 6.19
C ALA A 183 -1.64 17.04 7.73
N GLY A 184 -0.45 17.01 8.35
CA GLY A 184 -0.29 16.99 9.80
C GLY A 184 -0.59 15.65 10.50
N GLN A 185 -0.99 14.58 9.78
CA GLN A 185 -1.39 13.31 10.36
C GLN A 185 -0.52 12.14 9.86
N PRO A 186 0.00 11.25 10.75
CA PRO A 186 0.62 10.01 10.32
C PRO A 186 -0.45 9.11 9.69
N VAL A 187 -0.17 8.58 8.49
CA VAL A 187 -1.12 7.78 7.70
C VAL A 187 -0.61 6.38 7.38
N LEU A 188 0.72 6.19 7.36
CA LEU A 188 1.38 4.94 7.04
C LEU A 188 2.59 4.74 7.94
N ALA A 189 2.83 3.51 8.38
CA ALA A 189 4.16 3.01 8.76
C ALA A 189 4.44 1.76 7.91
N GLU A 190 5.60 1.70 7.30
CA GLU A 190 6.03 0.55 6.51
C GLU A 190 7.46 0.19 6.88
N VAL A 191 7.68 -1.06 7.29
CA VAL A 191 8.93 -1.52 7.90
C VAL A 191 9.33 -2.86 7.31
N PHE A 192 10.62 -3.06 7.08
CA PHE A 192 11.23 -4.29 6.55
C PHE A 192 12.28 -4.84 7.53
N ASP A 193 12.59 -6.12 7.41
CA ASP A 193 13.65 -6.77 8.19
C ASP A 193 15.07 -6.49 7.69
N ASP A 194 15.22 -5.79 6.55
CA ASP A 194 16.51 -5.51 5.92
C ASP A 194 16.54 -4.11 5.28
N PRO A 195 17.53 -3.25 5.60
CA PRO A 195 17.61 -1.89 5.04
C PRO A 195 17.73 -1.85 3.51
N ARG A 196 18.33 -2.88 2.89
CA ARG A 196 18.43 -2.97 1.42
C ARG A 196 17.07 -3.22 0.79
N THR A 197 16.17 -3.91 1.49
CA THR A 197 14.77 -4.07 1.05
C THR A 197 14.07 -2.73 1.06
N LEU A 198 14.14 -1.97 2.16
CA LEU A 198 13.59 -0.62 2.17
C LEU A 198 14.18 0.24 1.06
N ALA A 199 15.51 0.27 0.93
CA ALA A 199 16.16 1.11 -0.08
C ALA A 199 15.68 0.82 -1.51
N SER A 200 15.40 -0.45 -1.83
CA SER A 200 14.86 -0.86 -3.14
C SER A 200 13.39 -0.50 -3.34
N GLN A 201 12.63 -0.29 -2.27
CA GLN A 201 11.19 0.01 -2.30
C GLN A 201 10.87 1.46 -1.96
N PHE A 202 11.85 2.23 -1.50
CA PHE A 202 11.66 3.57 -0.93
C PHE A 202 10.93 4.50 -1.91
N ASP A 203 11.40 4.62 -3.14
CA ASP A 203 10.80 5.50 -4.14
C ASP A 203 9.33 5.14 -4.38
N SER A 204 9.02 3.87 -4.59
CA SER A 204 7.64 3.40 -4.83
C SER A 204 6.70 3.67 -3.65
N ILE A 205 7.21 3.57 -2.40
CA ILE A 205 6.42 3.87 -1.19
C ILE A 205 6.12 5.36 -1.11
N ILE A 206 7.13 6.20 -1.31
CA ILE A 206 6.98 7.65 -1.16
C ILE A 206 6.14 8.23 -2.28
N ARG A 207 6.31 7.78 -3.53
CA ARG A 207 5.48 8.20 -4.68
C ARG A 207 4.01 7.81 -4.49
N ALA A 208 3.73 6.61 -4.00
CA ALA A 208 2.37 6.18 -3.70
C ALA A 208 1.68 7.06 -2.64
N ALA A 209 2.43 7.48 -1.62
CA ALA A 209 1.93 8.39 -0.60
C ALA A 209 1.79 9.83 -1.10
N ALA A 210 2.73 10.29 -1.94
CA ALA A 210 2.71 11.62 -2.52
C ALA A 210 1.49 11.85 -3.42
N LEU A 211 1.01 10.81 -4.12
CA LEU A 211 -0.21 10.89 -4.93
C LEU A 211 -1.43 11.31 -4.10
N ASP A 212 -1.52 10.83 -2.86
CA ASP A 212 -2.58 11.22 -1.92
C ASP A 212 -2.31 12.58 -1.25
N ALA A 213 -1.05 13.03 -1.20
CA ALA A 213 -0.66 14.33 -0.62
C ALA A 213 -0.86 15.50 -1.59
N VAL A 214 -0.89 15.25 -2.92
CA VAL A 214 -1.12 16.30 -3.93
C VAL A 214 -2.41 17.04 -3.62
N GLY A 215 -2.30 18.38 -3.49
CA GLY A 215 -3.41 19.32 -3.23
C GLY A 215 -4.09 19.14 -1.86
N GLN A 216 -3.46 18.46 -0.92
CA GLN A 216 -3.83 18.52 0.49
C GLN A 216 -3.28 19.80 1.13
N GLN A 217 -3.82 20.16 2.30
CA GLN A 217 -3.31 21.28 3.08
C GLN A 217 -1.84 21.06 3.45
N GLU A 218 -0.99 22.04 3.20
CA GLU A 218 0.44 22.00 3.50
C GLU A 218 0.67 22.17 5.00
N GLU A 219 0.55 21.07 5.74
CA GLU A 219 0.80 21.01 7.18
C GLU A 219 1.80 19.89 7.47
N ALA A 220 2.92 20.26 8.11
CA ALA A 220 3.92 19.28 8.54
C ALA A 220 3.37 18.39 9.65
N THR A 221 3.59 17.09 9.53
CA THR A 221 3.23 16.14 10.59
C THR A 221 4.22 16.26 11.75
N PRO A 222 3.76 16.54 13.00
CA PRO A 222 4.65 16.64 14.14
C PRO A 222 5.31 15.29 14.48
N SER A 223 6.63 15.28 14.77
CA SER A 223 7.39 14.06 15.10
C SER A 223 6.79 13.28 16.28
N ARG A 224 6.19 13.97 17.28
CA ARG A 224 5.53 13.29 18.39
C ARG A 224 4.31 12.45 17.94
N ARG A 225 3.59 12.91 16.88
CA ARG A 225 2.46 12.14 16.32
C ARG A 225 2.96 10.87 15.63
N ALA A 226 4.07 10.98 14.88
CA ALA A 226 4.69 9.84 14.21
C ALA A 226 5.22 8.80 15.23
N ARG A 227 5.93 9.24 16.28
CA ARG A 227 6.41 8.34 17.35
C ARG A 227 5.26 7.65 18.08
N ARG A 228 4.22 8.40 18.47
CA ARG A 228 3.03 7.83 19.13
C ARG A 228 2.29 6.83 18.22
N PHE A 229 2.27 7.07 16.92
CA PHE A 229 1.69 6.13 15.96
C PHE A 229 2.46 4.80 16.00
N VAL A 230 3.80 4.83 15.88
CA VAL A 230 4.64 3.62 15.95
C VAL A 230 4.54 2.91 17.32
N GLU A 231 4.55 3.65 18.43
CA GLU A 231 4.37 3.08 19.77
C GLU A 231 3.06 2.29 19.91
N ARG A 232 1.98 2.76 19.28
CA ARG A 232 0.69 2.07 19.29
C ARG A 232 0.71 0.78 18.48
N LEU A 233 1.48 0.71 17.41
CA LEU A 233 1.57 -0.51 16.57
C LEU A 233 2.05 -1.72 17.37
N SER A 234 2.92 -1.52 18.37
CA SER A 234 3.42 -2.60 19.22
C SER A 234 2.33 -3.23 20.10
N ARG A 235 1.22 -2.55 20.30
CA ARG A 235 0.09 -2.99 21.14
C ARG A 235 -1.00 -3.69 20.35
N VAL A 236 -1.00 -3.56 19.01
CA VAL A 236 -1.98 -4.23 18.17
C VAL A 236 -1.71 -5.73 18.16
N GLU A 237 -2.65 -6.50 18.71
CA GLU A 237 -2.59 -7.95 18.66
C GLU A 237 -2.77 -8.43 17.21
N ARG A 238 -1.83 -9.23 16.71
CA ARG A 238 -1.84 -9.77 15.35
C ARG A 238 -2.06 -11.27 15.38
N ARG A 239 -2.91 -11.77 14.50
CA ARG A 239 -3.23 -13.19 14.37
C ARG A 239 -2.92 -13.66 12.96
N ALA A 240 -2.57 -14.93 12.80
CA ALA A 240 -2.40 -15.53 11.48
C ALA A 240 -3.74 -15.56 10.74
N VAL A 241 -3.77 -14.99 9.53
CA VAL A 241 -4.98 -14.89 8.72
C VAL A 241 -4.90 -15.71 7.44
N ALA A 242 -3.72 -15.89 6.86
CA ALA A 242 -3.55 -16.67 5.65
C ALA A 242 -2.10 -17.12 5.43
N PRO A 243 -1.88 -18.25 4.72
CA PRO A 243 -0.59 -18.54 4.10
C PRO A 243 -0.22 -17.44 3.09
N ALA A 244 1.08 -17.16 2.95
CA ALA A 244 1.61 -16.16 2.03
C ALA A 244 2.85 -16.69 1.29
N GLY A 245 2.64 -17.70 0.47
CA GLY A 245 3.70 -18.51 -0.13
C GLY A 245 4.45 -19.29 0.93
N VAL A 246 5.78 -19.10 1.04
CA VAL A 246 6.58 -19.73 2.10
C VAL A 246 6.50 -18.99 3.45
N GLY A 247 5.77 -17.89 3.52
CA GLY A 247 5.52 -17.10 4.73
C GLY A 247 4.08 -17.23 5.23
N THR A 248 3.74 -16.40 6.19
CA THR A 248 2.39 -16.29 6.78
C THR A 248 2.02 -14.84 6.94
N THR A 249 0.81 -14.46 6.55
CA THR A 249 0.24 -13.14 6.84
C THR A 249 -0.32 -13.13 8.26
N LEU A 250 0.14 -12.18 9.08
CA LEU A 250 -0.47 -11.81 10.34
C LEU A 250 -1.22 -10.48 10.15
N ALA A 251 -2.40 -10.37 10.73
CA ALA A 251 -3.14 -9.11 10.72
C ALA A 251 -3.79 -8.83 12.07
N GLY A 252 -4.04 -7.56 12.34
CA GLY A 252 -4.74 -7.07 13.50
C GLY A 252 -5.16 -5.62 13.32
N ALA A 253 -6.15 -5.20 14.10
CA ALA A 253 -6.62 -3.83 14.08
C ALA A 253 -7.12 -3.41 15.46
N ASP A 254 -6.99 -2.13 15.76
CA ASP A 254 -7.63 -1.45 16.88
C ASP A 254 -8.24 -0.12 16.41
N GLU A 255 -8.64 0.73 17.34
CA GLU A 255 -9.22 2.06 17.02
C GLU A 255 -8.19 3.04 16.39
N HIS A 256 -6.91 2.71 16.44
CA HIS A 256 -5.82 3.60 16.04
C HIS A 256 -5.08 3.16 14.79
N ALA A 257 -5.01 1.85 14.53
CA ALA A 257 -4.25 1.29 13.43
C ALA A 257 -4.82 -0.04 12.93
N GLN A 258 -4.67 -0.27 11.63
CA GLN A 258 -4.76 -1.59 11.01
C GLN A 258 -3.35 -2.02 10.63
N VAL A 259 -2.94 -3.21 11.06
CA VAL A 259 -1.59 -3.74 10.87
C VAL A 259 -1.66 -5.04 10.10
N ALA A 260 -0.83 -5.17 9.06
CA ALA A 260 -0.57 -6.42 8.39
C ALA A 260 0.94 -6.69 8.39
N ALA A 261 1.34 -7.93 8.59
CA ALA A 261 2.74 -8.33 8.52
C ALA A 261 2.89 -9.64 7.75
N LEU A 262 3.91 -9.71 6.92
CA LEU A 262 4.39 -10.95 6.32
C LEU A 262 5.50 -11.50 7.21
N THR A 263 5.27 -12.65 7.81
CA THR A 263 6.27 -13.33 8.65
C THR A 263 6.88 -14.51 7.91
N TRP A 264 8.18 -14.70 8.08
CA TRP A 264 8.92 -15.84 7.55
C TRP A 264 10.11 -16.15 8.46
N ARG A 265 10.35 -17.42 8.74
CA ARG A 265 11.42 -17.85 9.64
C ARG A 265 11.38 -17.12 11.00
N ARG A 266 10.17 -16.97 11.56
CA ARG A 266 9.89 -16.36 12.87
C ARG A 266 10.22 -14.86 12.99
N ARG A 267 10.26 -14.13 11.88
CA ARG A 267 10.47 -12.67 11.87
C ARG A 267 9.49 -11.99 10.90
N ASP A 268 9.20 -10.73 11.16
CA ASP A 268 8.43 -9.88 10.26
C ASP A 268 9.34 -9.43 9.10
N VAL A 269 9.16 -10.00 7.91
CA VAL A 269 9.87 -9.60 6.68
C VAL A 269 9.38 -8.25 6.18
N HIS A 270 8.08 -8.02 6.32
CA HIS A 270 7.41 -6.79 5.95
C HIS A 270 6.27 -6.53 6.91
N LEU A 271 6.19 -5.32 7.44
CA LEU A 271 5.08 -4.83 8.24
C LEU A 271 4.55 -3.55 7.62
N VAL A 272 3.25 -3.47 7.47
CA VAL A 272 2.56 -2.26 7.05
C VAL A 272 1.43 -1.94 8.02
N ALA A 273 1.35 -0.67 8.42
CA ALA A 273 0.29 -0.18 9.26
C ALA A 273 -0.29 1.12 8.68
N THR A 274 -1.61 1.22 8.70
CA THR A 274 -2.34 2.41 8.27
C THR A 274 -3.32 2.83 9.35
N LYS A 275 -3.74 4.09 9.35
CA LYS A 275 -4.90 4.49 10.14
C LYS A 275 -6.14 3.74 9.65
N PRO A 276 -7.04 3.32 10.56
CA PRO A 276 -8.35 2.82 10.15
C PRO A 276 -9.05 3.87 9.30
N ALA A 277 -9.76 3.45 8.25
CA ALA A 277 -10.69 4.35 7.57
C ALA A 277 -11.67 4.89 8.62
N ALA A 278 -11.89 6.21 8.63
CA ALA A 278 -12.90 6.78 9.47
C ALA A 278 -14.21 6.03 9.21
N ARG A 279 -14.80 5.38 10.24
CA ARG A 279 -16.12 4.79 10.10
C ARG A 279 -17.03 5.91 9.62
N ALA A 280 -17.69 5.72 8.47
CA ALA A 280 -18.79 6.59 8.06
C ALA A 280 -19.75 6.65 9.25
N GLN A 281 -19.91 7.82 9.88
CA GLN A 281 -20.93 7.98 10.90
C GLN A 281 -22.25 7.73 10.16
N PRO A 282 -23.11 6.81 10.65
CA PRO A 282 -24.44 6.67 10.10
C PRO A 282 -25.09 8.04 10.15
N GLY A 283 -25.62 8.49 9.00
CA GLY A 283 -26.00 9.87 8.69
C GLY A 283 -26.70 10.58 9.85
N ARG A 284 -26.24 11.75 10.19
CA ARG A 284 -27.14 12.80 10.66
C ARG A 284 -28.03 13.15 9.47
N GLU A 285 -29.26 12.64 9.48
CA GLU A 285 -30.32 13.20 8.64
C GLU A 285 -30.34 14.72 8.86
N PRO A 286 -30.35 15.51 7.78
CA PRO A 286 -30.61 16.94 7.94
C PRO A 286 -32.03 17.07 8.52
N LEU A 287 -32.15 17.69 9.69
CA LEU A 287 -33.43 18.09 10.24
C LEU A 287 -34.09 19.02 9.19
N ILE A 288 -35.00 18.46 8.41
CA ILE A 288 -35.87 19.26 7.54
C ILE A 288 -36.78 20.02 8.49
N GLY A 289 -36.43 21.30 8.69
CA GLY A 289 -37.28 22.24 9.41
C GLY A 289 -38.64 22.34 8.72
N GLY A 290 -39.66 21.86 9.39
CA GLY A 290 -41.05 22.05 8.96
C GLY A 290 -41.36 23.54 8.87
N ALA A 291 -41.52 24.05 7.66
CA ALA A 291 -42.14 25.34 7.42
C ALA A 291 -43.64 25.19 7.65
N GLY A 292 -44.10 25.76 8.76
CA GLY A 292 -45.51 25.82 9.08
C GLY A 292 -46.29 26.56 8.00
N GLN A 293 -47.36 25.94 7.54
CA GLN A 293 -48.43 26.63 6.88
C GLN A 293 -49.23 27.44 7.92
N ARG A 294 -49.31 28.72 7.70
CA ARG A 294 -50.35 29.57 8.25
C ARG A 294 -50.97 30.41 7.13
N GLY A 295 -52.26 30.37 7.07
CA GLY A 295 -53.11 31.34 6.42
C GLY A 295 -53.68 30.92 5.11
#